data_53d54fc2143ef8cbc254ea218f3d8890
#
_entry.id   53d54fc2143ef8cbc254ea218f3d8890
#
_cell.length_a   1.000
_cell.length_b   1.000
_cell.length_c   1.000
_cell.angle_alpha   90.00
_cell.angle_beta   90.00
_cell.angle_gamma   90.00
#
_symmetry.space_group_name_H-M   'P 1'
#
loop_
_entity.id
_entity.type
_entity.pdbx_description
1 polymer ?
#
loop_
_entity_poly.entity_id
_entity_poly.type
_entity_poly.pdbx_seq_one_letter_code
_entity_poly.pdbx_strand_id
1 'polypeptide(L)'
;NVFDRFITQIKNINTQSKGIKGIADSSLDNFANFLSILPELNIFNDKTIEKAYEDAKQLLKYDAEQTKDQSVKDELADKSQSILDDLNQFYGG
;
A
#
# COMPACT_ATOMS: atom_id res chain seq x y z
N ASN A 1 -7.80 -7.15 -12.84
CA ASN A 1 -6.84 -8.20 -12.47
C ASN A 1 -6.19 -7.91 -11.12
N VAL A 2 -5.31 -8.79 -10.67
CA VAL A 2 -4.69 -8.66 -9.35
C VAL A 2 -3.84 -7.39 -9.22
N PHE A 3 -3.18 -6.99 -10.29
CA PHE A 3 -2.33 -5.79 -10.27
C PHE A 3 -3.16 -4.52 -10.14
N ASP A 4 -4.29 -4.46 -10.83
CA ASP A 4 -5.21 -3.32 -10.70
C ASP A 4 -5.74 -3.23 -9.26
N ARG A 5 -6.04 -4.37 -8.65
CA ARG A 5 -6.48 -4.42 -7.26
C ARG A 5 -5.38 -3.96 -6.31
N PHE A 6 -4.14 -4.37 -6.59
CA PHE A 6 -2.99 -3.95 -5.78
C PHE A 6 -2.84 -2.43 -5.83
N ILE A 7 -2.86 -1.85 -7.03
CA ILE A 7 -2.78 -0.39 -7.22
C ILE A 7 -3.93 0.30 -6.49
N THR A 8 -5.14 -0.21 -6.61
CA THR A 8 -6.31 0.36 -5.94
C THR A 8 -6.14 0.37 -4.42
N GLN A 9 -5.64 -0.72 -3.85
CA GLN A 9 -5.40 -0.80 -2.41
C GLN A 9 -4.35 0.22 -1.96
N ILE A 10 -3.27 0.36 -2.72
CA ILE A 10 -2.23 1.35 -2.40
C ILE A 10 -2.78 2.77 -2.49
N LYS A 11 -3.57 3.06 -3.53
CA LYS A 11 -4.21 4.37 -3.70
C LYS A 11 -5.14 4.70 -2.53
N ASN A 12 -5.87 3.70 -2.03
CA ASN A 12 -6.77 3.90 -0.89
C ASN A 12 -5.97 4.28 0.36
N ILE A 13 -4.88 3.59 0.64
CA ILE A 13 -4.01 3.92 1.77
C ILE A 13 -3.40 5.32 1.58
N ASN A 14 -2.94 5.64 0.38
CA ASN A 14 -2.37 6.95 0.07
C ASN A 14 -3.38 8.07 0.34
N THR A 15 -4.61 7.91 -0.16
CA THR A 15 -5.67 8.91 0.00
C THR A 15 -6.02 9.11 1.47
N GLN A 16 -6.18 8.01 2.22
CA GLN A 16 -6.53 8.12 3.64
C GLN A 16 -5.40 8.71 4.48
N SER A 17 -4.15 8.43 4.10
CA SER A 17 -3.01 9.00 4.83
C SER A 17 -2.92 10.51 4.69
N LYS A 18 -3.52 11.07 3.64
CA LYS A 18 -3.59 12.52 3.43
C LYS A 18 -4.79 13.16 4.12
N GLY A 19 -5.72 12.34 4.63
CA GLY A 19 -6.91 12.83 5.29
C GLY A 19 -6.68 13.16 6.76
N ILE A 20 -7.64 13.86 7.37
CA ILE A 20 -7.56 14.28 8.77
C ILE A 20 -7.72 13.08 9.71
N LYS A 21 -8.58 12.13 9.34
CA LYS A 21 -8.99 11.04 10.23
C LYS A 21 -8.01 9.88 10.33
N GLY A 22 -6.94 9.91 9.54
CA GLY A 22 -6.04 8.77 9.45
C GLY A 22 -6.64 7.63 8.65
N ILE A 23 -6.09 6.43 8.82
CA ILE A 23 -6.51 5.27 8.04
C ILE A 23 -7.46 4.41 8.89
N ALA A 24 -8.63 4.07 8.34
CA ALA A 24 -9.61 3.26 9.05
C ALA A 24 -9.09 1.83 9.29
N ASP A 25 -9.48 1.24 10.43
CA ASP A 25 -9.13 -0.15 10.75
C ASP A 25 -9.54 -1.11 9.63
N SER A 26 -10.75 -0.93 9.08
CA SER A 26 -11.24 -1.80 8.01
C SER A 26 -10.35 -1.71 6.76
N SER A 27 -9.83 -0.53 6.45
CA SER A 27 -8.93 -0.36 5.31
C SER A 27 -7.60 -1.07 5.55
N LEU A 28 -7.07 -0.98 6.77
CA LEU A 28 -5.84 -1.68 7.14
C LEU A 28 -6.03 -3.20 7.09
N ASP A 29 -7.16 -3.68 7.62
CA ASP A 29 -7.47 -5.12 7.60
C ASP A 29 -7.63 -5.63 6.16
N ASN A 30 -8.35 -4.90 5.33
CA ASN A 30 -8.53 -5.28 3.93
C ASN A 30 -7.20 -5.30 3.19
N PHE A 31 -6.35 -4.33 3.45
CA PHE A 31 -5.03 -4.26 2.84
C PHE A 31 -4.16 -5.44 3.29
N ALA A 32 -4.15 -5.73 4.59
CA ALA A 32 -3.38 -6.85 5.13
C ALA A 32 -3.86 -8.18 4.53
N ASN A 33 -5.18 -8.37 4.45
CA ASN A 33 -5.74 -9.59 3.84
C ASN A 33 -5.36 -9.70 2.37
N PHE A 34 -5.42 -8.59 1.64
CA PHE A 34 -5.02 -8.59 0.24
C PHE A 34 -3.54 -8.97 0.08
N LEU A 35 -2.65 -8.37 0.87
CA LEU A 35 -1.23 -8.68 0.80
C LEU A 35 -0.94 -10.14 1.13
N SER A 36 -1.72 -10.72 2.04
CA SER A 36 -1.49 -12.12 2.47
C SER A 36 -1.69 -13.13 1.36
N ILE A 37 -2.52 -12.81 0.34
CA ILE A 37 -2.79 -13.73 -0.77
C ILE A 37 -1.82 -13.56 -1.94
N LEU A 38 -1.10 -12.46 -2.01
CA LEU A 38 -0.22 -12.19 -3.16
C LEU A 38 0.86 -13.25 -3.37
N PRO A 39 1.53 -13.75 -2.32
CA PRO A 39 2.54 -14.80 -2.53
C PRO A 39 1.98 -16.08 -3.15
N GLU A 40 0.70 -16.37 -2.89
CA GLU A 40 0.05 -17.57 -3.40
C GLU A 40 -0.30 -17.48 -4.88
N LEU A 41 -0.30 -16.27 -5.43
CA LEU A 41 -0.68 -16.03 -6.83
C LEU A 41 0.49 -16.16 -7.79
N ASN A 42 1.68 -16.46 -7.28
CA ASN A 42 2.87 -16.70 -8.08
C ASN A 42 3.21 -15.55 -9.04
N ILE A 43 3.07 -14.31 -8.54
CA ILE A 43 3.27 -13.09 -9.33
C ILE A 43 4.64 -12.46 -9.14
N PHE A 44 5.52 -13.07 -8.32
CA PHE A 44 6.79 -12.47 -7.92
C PHE A 44 7.97 -12.89 -8.80
N ASN A 45 7.70 -13.13 -10.08
CA ASN A 45 8.76 -13.36 -11.06
C ASN A 45 9.34 -12.06 -11.62
N ASP A 46 8.81 -10.92 -11.19
CA ASP A 46 9.34 -9.59 -11.53
C ASP A 46 9.77 -8.86 -10.25
N LYS A 47 11.00 -8.34 -10.27
CA LYS A 47 11.57 -7.68 -9.09
C LYS A 47 10.84 -6.40 -8.70
N THR A 48 10.24 -5.72 -9.67
CA THR A 48 9.47 -4.50 -9.39
C THR A 48 8.25 -4.83 -8.54
N ILE A 49 7.54 -5.90 -8.89
CA ILE A 49 6.36 -6.34 -8.13
C ILE A 49 6.78 -6.83 -6.74
N GLU A 50 7.85 -7.61 -6.66
CA GLU A 50 8.36 -8.10 -5.38
C GLU A 50 8.75 -6.95 -4.46
N LYS A 51 9.45 -5.94 -5.00
CA LYS A 51 9.84 -4.76 -4.23
C LYS A 51 8.61 -4.00 -3.76
N ALA A 52 7.62 -3.80 -4.64
CA ALA A 52 6.38 -3.12 -4.28
C ALA A 52 5.65 -3.85 -3.15
N TYR A 53 5.61 -5.18 -3.20
CA TYR A 53 5.02 -5.99 -2.14
C TYR A 53 5.75 -5.78 -0.80
N GLU A 54 7.08 -5.85 -0.81
CA GLU A 54 7.87 -5.66 0.40
C GLU A 54 7.68 -4.25 0.97
N ASP A 55 7.65 -3.24 0.11
CA ASP A 55 7.42 -1.85 0.54
C ASP A 55 6.00 -1.68 1.07
N ALA A 56 5.03 -2.34 0.44
CA ALA A 56 3.62 -2.27 0.87
C ALA A 56 3.42 -2.85 2.26
N LYS A 57 4.17 -3.89 2.62
CA LYS A 57 4.10 -4.46 3.97
C LYS A 57 4.50 -3.44 5.03
N GLN A 58 5.38 -2.50 4.69
CA GLN A 58 5.80 -1.45 5.62
C GLN A 58 4.66 -0.47 5.92
N LEU A 59 3.66 -0.36 5.04
CA LEU A 59 2.50 0.49 5.30
C LEU A 59 1.63 -0.03 6.44
N LEU A 60 1.77 -1.30 6.80
CA LEU A 60 1.01 -1.93 7.89
C LEU A 60 1.75 -1.88 9.23
N LYS A 61 2.84 -1.15 9.30
CA LYS A 61 3.67 -1.04 10.49
C LYS A 61 2.95 -0.33 11.65
N TYR A 62 1.96 0.51 11.32
CA TYR A 62 1.22 1.28 12.31
C TYR A 62 -0.23 0.79 12.39
N ASP A 63 -0.84 0.92 13.59
CA ASP A 63 -2.27 0.68 13.74
C ASP A 63 -3.07 1.93 13.35
N ALA A 64 -4.41 1.81 13.31
CA ALA A 64 -5.27 2.90 12.87
C ALA A 64 -5.11 4.16 13.75
N GLU A 65 -4.96 3.98 15.04
CA GLU A 65 -4.80 5.11 15.96
C GLU A 65 -3.51 5.86 15.69
N GLN A 66 -2.42 5.13 15.44
CA GLN A 66 -1.12 5.75 15.13
C GLN A 66 -1.16 6.52 13.82
N THR A 67 -2.01 6.11 12.86
CA THR A 67 -2.11 6.80 11.57
C THR A 67 -2.78 8.17 11.66
N LYS A 68 -3.27 8.56 12.84
CA LYS A 68 -3.78 9.90 13.07
C LYS A 68 -2.68 10.92 13.34
N ASP A 69 -1.50 10.43 13.72
CA ASP A 69 -0.32 11.29 13.98
C ASP A 69 0.19 11.85 12.65
N GLN A 70 0.47 13.15 12.62
CA GLN A 70 0.88 13.83 11.38
C GLN A 70 2.17 13.24 10.81
N SER A 71 3.14 12.92 11.66
CA SER A 71 4.41 12.37 11.18
C SER A 71 4.21 10.98 10.58
N VAL A 72 3.30 10.18 11.13
CA VAL A 72 2.95 8.86 10.59
C VAL A 72 2.22 9.02 9.26
N LYS A 73 1.27 9.95 9.19
CA LYS A 73 0.54 10.22 7.95
C LYS A 73 1.50 10.66 6.83
N ASP A 74 2.44 11.53 7.14
CA ASP A 74 3.42 11.99 6.16
C ASP A 74 4.28 10.82 5.66
N GLU A 75 4.72 9.96 6.55
CA GLU A 75 5.51 8.79 6.20
C GLU A 75 4.71 7.86 5.28
N LEU A 76 3.46 7.57 5.63
CA LEU A 76 2.62 6.65 4.85
C LEU A 76 2.25 7.24 3.49
N ALA A 77 1.99 8.56 3.44
CA ALA A 77 1.72 9.23 2.17
C ALA A 77 2.93 9.15 1.24
N ASP A 78 4.13 9.40 1.75
CA ASP A 78 5.34 9.34 0.96
C ASP A 78 5.64 7.92 0.47
N LYS A 79 5.54 6.94 1.36
CA LYS A 79 5.80 5.54 1.00
C LYS A 79 4.80 5.00 0.00
N SER A 80 3.51 5.26 0.22
CA SER A 80 2.48 4.80 -0.71
C SER A 80 2.63 5.47 -2.08
N GLN A 81 2.98 6.75 -2.11
CA GLN A 81 3.22 7.46 -3.36
C GLN A 81 4.41 6.86 -4.12
N SER A 82 5.49 6.54 -3.41
CA SER A 82 6.66 5.91 -4.01
C SER A 82 6.32 4.56 -4.64
N ILE A 83 5.52 3.75 -3.95
CA ILE A 83 5.06 2.46 -4.47
C ILE A 83 4.21 2.66 -5.73
N LEU A 84 3.31 3.64 -5.70
CA LEU A 84 2.47 3.95 -6.87
C LEU A 84 3.31 4.38 -8.06
N ASP A 85 4.32 5.20 -7.82
CA ASP A 85 5.21 5.66 -8.89
C ASP A 85 5.96 4.49 -9.52
N ASP A 86 6.48 3.57 -8.70
CA ASP A 86 7.16 2.37 -9.19
C ASP A 86 6.22 1.49 -10.01
N LEU A 87 5.00 1.27 -9.52
CA LEU A 87 4.02 0.44 -10.23
C LEU A 87 3.55 1.10 -11.52
N ASN A 88 3.39 2.41 -11.52
CA ASN A 88 3.00 3.15 -12.72
C ASN A 88 4.07 3.09 -13.79
N GLN A 89 5.35 3.13 -13.42
CA GLN A 89 6.44 2.95 -14.38
C GLN A 89 6.43 1.55 -14.97
N PHE A 90 6.12 0.55 -14.15
CA PHE A 90 6.03 -0.84 -14.61
C PHE A 90 4.90 -1.02 -15.61
N TYR A 91 3.74 -0.41 -15.36
CA TYR A 91 2.54 -0.56 -16.18
C TYR A 91 2.40 0.50 -17.27
N GLY A 92 2.72 1.73 -16.90
CA GLY A 92 2.48 2.87 -17.76
C GLY A 92 3.51 3.04 -18.86
N GLY A 93 4.57 2.27 -18.77
CA GLY A 93 5.62 2.19 -19.77
C GLY A 93 6.22 3.50 -20.15
#